data_58e6f4083e10ff995bf4268d90921acd
#
_entry.id   58e6f4083e10ff995bf4268d90921acd
#
_cell.length_a   1.000
_cell.length_b   1.000
_cell.length_c   1.000
_cell.angle_alpha   90.00
_cell.angle_beta   90.00
_cell.angle_gamma   90.00
#
_symmetry.space_group_name_H-M   'P 1'
#
loop_
_entity.id
_entity.type
_entity.pdbx_description
1 polymer ?
#
loop_
_entity_poly.entity_id
_entity_poly.type
_entity_poly.pdbx_seq_one_letter_code
_entity_poly.pdbx_strand_id
1 'polypeptide(L)'
;MSTQRGLPKTLIDEGLISADKMTDAINRAKLEKCSLVTYLCQKDLVDDEKIATLAASEFGMDLYDLDNHDPSPMPNDLVDRKLLKKHLLLPLFIRGKRLYIATPDPFDTKGLREIQFQVRMPVEPVLVVYSKIVALRERLLGNPADALIESL
;
A
#
# COMPACT_ATOMS: atom_id res chain seq x y z
N MET A 1 10.49 3.80 23.16
CA MET A 1 10.73 2.63 22.37
C MET A 1 10.43 2.81 20.92
N SER A 2 10.55 1.77 20.19
CA SER A 2 10.38 1.80 18.75
C SER A 2 9.02 2.31 18.28
N THR A 3 7.97 2.14 19.08
CA THR A 3 6.64 2.61 18.71
C THR A 3 6.55 4.11 18.61
N GLN A 4 7.47 4.84 19.19
CA GLN A 4 7.50 6.30 19.12
C GLN A 4 8.26 6.80 17.92
N ARG A 5 8.95 5.92 17.26
CA ARG A 5 9.58 6.20 15.99
C ARG A 5 8.70 5.61 14.92
N GLY A 6 8.88 6.01 13.76
CA GLY A 6 8.12 5.50 12.67
C GLY A 6 7.42 6.62 11.97
N LEU A 7 6.65 6.25 10.99
CA LEU A 7 6.06 7.22 10.09
C LEU A 7 5.18 8.27 10.79
N PRO A 8 4.30 7.90 11.73
CA PRO A 8 3.46 8.92 12.37
C PRO A 8 4.26 10.04 13.03
N LYS A 9 5.29 9.67 13.78
CA LYS A 9 6.11 10.67 14.44
C LYS A 9 6.88 11.52 13.44
N THR A 10 7.40 10.88 12.40
CA THR A 10 8.14 11.58 11.35
C THR A 10 7.24 12.60 10.64
N LEU A 11 5.99 12.24 10.33
CA LEU A 11 5.06 13.14 9.68
C LEU A 11 4.74 14.36 10.56
N ILE A 12 4.61 14.13 11.86
CA ILE A 12 4.37 15.22 12.80
C ILE A 12 5.60 16.13 12.88
N ASP A 13 6.78 15.54 13.01
CA ASP A 13 8.03 16.29 13.15
C ASP A 13 8.32 17.12 11.91
N GLU A 14 7.93 16.63 10.73
CA GLU A 14 8.12 17.37 9.48
C GLU A 14 7.04 18.43 9.24
N GLY A 15 6.10 18.56 10.15
CA GLY A 15 5.06 19.58 10.06
C GLY A 15 3.98 19.28 9.03
N LEU A 16 3.86 18.04 8.59
CA LEU A 16 2.87 17.65 7.58
C LEU A 16 1.48 17.44 8.17
N ILE A 17 1.43 17.12 9.46
CA ILE A 17 0.15 16.90 10.14
C ILE A 17 0.37 17.18 11.63
N SER A 18 -0.66 17.70 12.30
CA SER A 18 -0.57 17.96 13.73
C SER A 18 -0.71 16.66 14.52
N ALA A 19 -0.23 16.68 15.77
CA ALA A 19 -0.33 15.51 16.65
C ALA A 19 -1.79 15.10 16.88
N ASP A 20 -2.67 16.09 17.08
CA ASP A 20 -4.09 15.81 17.29
C ASP A 20 -4.74 15.16 16.10
N LYS A 21 -4.46 15.68 14.91
CA LYS A 21 -5.01 15.09 13.67
C LYS A 21 -4.44 13.71 13.43
N MET A 22 -3.17 13.49 13.76
CA MET A 22 -2.56 12.18 13.63
C MET A 22 -3.24 11.16 14.56
N THR A 23 -3.49 11.52 15.81
CA THR A 23 -4.17 10.64 16.75
C THR A 23 -5.56 10.26 16.23
N ASP A 24 -6.30 11.25 15.76
CA ASP A 24 -7.62 11.00 15.18
C ASP A 24 -7.53 10.10 13.96
N ALA A 25 -6.54 10.33 13.09
CA ALA A 25 -6.36 9.52 11.89
C ALA A 25 -6.05 8.07 12.24
N ILE A 26 -5.20 7.82 13.22
CA ILE A 26 -4.87 6.47 13.65
C ILE A 26 -6.13 5.74 14.12
N ASN A 27 -6.94 6.40 14.95
CA ASN A 27 -8.15 5.80 15.47
C ASN A 27 -9.18 5.52 14.36
N ARG A 28 -9.35 6.47 13.45
CA ARG A 28 -10.31 6.30 12.36
C ARG A 28 -9.86 5.25 11.36
N ALA A 29 -8.56 5.16 11.10
CA ALA A 29 -8.04 4.12 10.22
C ALA A 29 -8.36 2.73 10.77
N LYS A 30 -8.22 2.56 12.09
CA LYS A 30 -8.58 1.29 12.74
C LYS A 30 -10.06 0.98 12.59
N LEU A 31 -10.92 1.99 12.76
CA LEU A 31 -12.36 1.81 12.62
C LEU A 31 -12.73 1.45 11.19
N GLU A 32 -12.09 2.06 10.21
CA GLU A 32 -12.35 1.78 8.80
C GLU A 32 -11.60 0.56 8.28
N LYS A 33 -10.79 -0.07 9.13
CA LYS A 33 -10.02 -1.27 8.80
C LYS A 33 -9.10 -1.07 7.61
N CYS A 34 -8.48 0.10 7.52
CA CYS A 34 -7.49 0.38 6.50
C CYS A 34 -6.17 0.80 7.15
N SER A 35 -5.09 0.83 6.36
CA SER A 35 -3.80 1.25 6.89
C SER A 35 -3.80 2.75 7.12
N LEU A 36 -2.90 3.21 8.00
CA LEU A 36 -2.78 4.64 8.29
C LEU A 36 -2.43 5.43 7.03
N VAL A 37 -1.46 4.95 6.24
CA VAL A 37 -1.07 5.65 5.02
C VAL A 37 -2.25 5.76 4.06
N THR A 38 -3.00 4.66 3.89
CA THR A 38 -4.18 4.67 3.04
C THR A 38 -5.19 5.71 3.53
N TYR A 39 -5.43 5.75 4.83
CA TYR A 39 -6.36 6.71 5.41
C TYR A 39 -5.91 8.16 5.16
N LEU A 40 -4.65 8.44 5.46
CA LEU A 40 -4.11 9.80 5.30
C LEU A 40 -4.18 10.28 3.86
N CYS A 41 -3.86 9.41 2.92
CA CYS A 41 -3.90 9.76 1.49
C CYS A 41 -5.33 9.88 0.98
N GLN A 42 -6.20 8.97 1.39
CA GLN A 42 -7.58 8.93 0.96
C GLN A 42 -8.36 10.17 1.41
N LYS A 43 -8.05 10.67 2.60
CA LYS A 43 -8.71 11.86 3.16
C LYS A 43 -7.96 13.15 2.86
N ASP A 44 -6.91 13.07 2.05
CA ASP A 44 -6.12 14.24 1.67
C ASP A 44 -5.53 14.98 2.87
N LEU A 45 -5.20 14.27 3.91
CA LEU A 45 -4.62 14.87 5.11
C LEU A 45 -3.14 15.14 4.93
N VAL A 46 -2.44 14.34 4.13
CA VAL A 46 -1.02 14.50 3.85
C VAL A 46 -0.79 14.15 2.39
N ASP A 47 0.12 14.86 1.75
CA ASP A 47 0.48 14.59 0.36
C ASP A 47 1.10 13.20 0.22
N ASP A 48 0.61 12.42 -0.75
CA ASP A 48 1.01 11.02 -0.89
C ASP A 48 2.47 10.86 -1.31
N GLU A 49 3.02 11.76 -2.12
CA GLU A 49 4.42 11.69 -2.50
C GLU A 49 5.34 12.01 -1.30
N LYS A 50 4.92 12.93 -0.45
CA LYS A 50 5.67 13.25 0.76
C LYS A 50 5.66 12.09 1.73
N ILE A 51 4.51 11.44 1.90
CA ILE A 51 4.41 10.25 2.73
C ILE A 51 5.35 9.17 2.20
N ALA A 52 5.32 8.93 0.89
CA ALA A 52 6.14 7.89 0.28
C ALA A 52 7.63 8.16 0.48
N THR A 53 8.04 9.41 0.28
CA THR A 53 9.44 9.80 0.45
C THR A 53 9.91 9.58 1.89
N LEU A 54 9.08 10.00 2.86
CA LEU A 54 9.42 9.84 4.26
C LEU A 54 9.38 8.38 4.69
N ALA A 55 8.43 7.60 4.15
CA ALA A 55 8.37 6.17 4.43
C ALA A 55 9.61 5.46 3.89
N ALA A 56 10.06 5.83 2.70
CA ALA A 56 11.27 5.25 2.14
C ALA A 56 12.46 5.47 3.06
N SER A 57 12.60 6.68 3.59
CA SER A 57 13.67 7.00 4.52
C SER A 57 13.51 6.24 5.84
N GLU A 58 12.30 6.19 6.35
CA GLU A 58 12.02 5.57 7.65
C GLU A 58 12.28 4.07 7.62
N PHE A 59 11.90 3.40 6.53
CA PHE A 59 12.04 1.96 6.39
C PHE A 59 13.39 1.55 5.79
N GLY A 60 14.17 2.50 5.30
CA GLY A 60 15.40 2.19 4.57
C GLY A 60 15.13 1.47 3.26
N MET A 61 14.05 1.80 2.59
CA MET A 61 13.66 1.19 1.34
C MET A 61 13.71 2.22 0.22
N ASP A 62 13.97 1.75 -0.99
CA ASP A 62 13.88 2.60 -2.16
C ASP A 62 12.43 2.71 -2.59
N LEU A 63 12.07 3.89 -3.08
CA LEU A 63 10.74 4.13 -3.61
C LEU A 63 10.70 3.63 -5.06
N TYR A 64 9.84 2.66 -5.33
CA TYR A 64 9.74 2.05 -6.65
C TYR A 64 8.84 2.90 -7.56
N ASP A 65 9.30 3.12 -8.78
CA ASP A 65 8.59 3.95 -9.76
C ASP A 65 7.59 3.11 -10.56
N LEU A 66 6.33 3.14 -10.15
CA LEU A 66 5.28 2.40 -10.85
C LEU A 66 4.96 2.98 -12.22
N ASP A 67 5.25 4.25 -12.46
CA ASP A 67 4.99 4.86 -13.77
C ASP A 67 5.81 4.19 -14.87
N ASN A 68 6.98 3.69 -14.53
CA ASN A 68 7.87 3.02 -15.47
C ASN A 68 7.80 1.51 -15.38
N HIS A 69 6.86 0.98 -14.59
CA HIS A 69 6.70 -0.46 -14.45
C HIS A 69 5.92 -1.05 -15.63
N ASP A 70 6.44 -2.14 -16.19
CA ASP A 70 5.74 -2.87 -17.25
C ASP A 70 4.77 -3.84 -16.60
N PRO A 71 3.45 -3.66 -16.74
CA PRO A 71 2.48 -4.53 -16.11
C PRO A 71 2.30 -5.90 -16.79
N SER A 72 2.83 -6.07 -18.01
CA SER A 72 2.61 -7.28 -18.78
C SER A 72 3.00 -8.57 -18.05
N PRO A 73 4.16 -8.65 -17.38
CA PRO A 73 4.56 -9.88 -16.70
C PRO A 73 4.05 -10.00 -15.28
N MET A 74 3.09 -9.17 -14.87
CA MET A 74 2.59 -9.19 -13.49
C MET A 74 1.83 -10.48 -13.19
N PRO A 75 2.11 -11.13 -12.06
CA PRO A 75 1.47 -12.39 -11.69
C PRO A 75 0.10 -12.18 -11.06
N ASN A 76 -0.83 -11.58 -11.79
CA ASN A 76 -2.15 -11.23 -11.26
C ASN A 76 -2.99 -12.45 -10.89
N ASP A 77 -2.77 -13.57 -11.58
CA ASP A 77 -3.57 -14.76 -11.34
C ASP A 77 -3.10 -15.56 -10.12
N LEU A 78 -1.93 -15.22 -9.59
CA LEU A 78 -1.35 -15.94 -8.47
C LEU A 78 -2.05 -15.60 -7.16
N VAL A 79 -2.53 -14.37 -7.03
CA VAL A 79 -3.15 -13.87 -5.81
C VAL A 79 -4.65 -13.72 -6.00
N ASP A 80 -5.42 -14.13 -4.98
CA ASP A 80 -6.86 -13.98 -4.99
C ASP A 80 -7.24 -12.50 -5.11
N ARG A 81 -8.08 -12.18 -6.09
CA ARG A 81 -8.53 -10.82 -6.32
C ARG A 81 -9.22 -10.21 -5.09
N LYS A 82 -9.87 -11.04 -4.29
CA LYS A 82 -10.52 -10.56 -3.06
C LYS A 82 -9.50 -10.00 -2.09
N LEU A 83 -8.33 -10.63 -1.99
CA LEU A 83 -7.26 -10.12 -1.14
C LEU A 83 -6.70 -8.82 -1.67
N LEU A 84 -6.57 -8.71 -2.99
CA LEU A 84 -6.07 -7.49 -3.61
C LEU A 84 -7.05 -6.33 -3.43
N LYS A 85 -8.35 -6.62 -3.40
CA LYS A 85 -9.37 -5.59 -3.17
C LYS A 85 -9.48 -5.21 -1.70
N LYS A 86 -9.30 -6.18 -0.82
CA LYS A 86 -9.38 -5.95 0.62
C LYS A 86 -8.22 -5.09 1.12
N HIS A 87 -7.04 -5.33 0.56
CA HIS A 87 -5.83 -4.60 0.91
C HIS A 87 -5.33 -3.85 -0.32
N LEU A 88 -4.75 -2.68 -0.12
CA LEU A 88 -4.21 -1.91 -1.23
C LEU A 88 -2.83 -2.46 -1.58
N LEU A 89 -2.82 -3.61 -2.24
CA LEU A 89 -1.62 -4.33 -2.62
C LEU A 89 -1.71 -4.75 -4.08
N LEU A 90 -0.57 -4.91 -4.71
CA LEU A 90 -0.53 -5.32 -6.11
C LEU A 90 0.73 -6.14 -6.38
N PRO A 91 0.59 -7.42 -6.83
CA PRO A 91 1.77 -8.21 -7.15
C PRO A 91 2.47 -7.64 -8.39
N LEU A 92 3.78 -7.45 -8.29
CA LEU A 92 4.55 -6.83 -9.35
C LEU A 92 5.29 -7.86 -10.21
N PHE A 93 6.06 -8.74 -9.58
CA PHE A 93 6.87 -9.72 -10.28
C PHE A 93 7.38 -10.78 -9.30
N ILE A 94 7.89 -11.86 -9.87
CA ILE A 94 8.50 -12.94 -9.09
C ILE A 94 9.99 -12.97 -9.45
N ARG A 95 10.86 -12.98 -8.45
CA ARG A 95 12.30 -13.11 -8.64
C ARG A 95 12.87 -13.99 -7.55
N GLY A 96 13.67 -14.97 -7.95
CA GLY A 96 14.34 -15.84 -6.99
C GLY A 96 13.39 -16.54 -6.05
N LYS A 97 12.24 -16.96 -6.54
CA LYS A 97 11.20 -17.65 -5.77
C LYS A 97 10.54 -16.76 -4.73
N ARG A 98 10.61 -15.45 -4.92
CA ARG A 98 9.93 -14.48 -4.05
C ARG A 98 8.95 -13.67 -4.87
N LEU A 99 7.80 -13.39 -4.27
CA LEU A 99 6.80 -12.53 -4.88
C LEU A 99 6.97 -11.11 -4.34
N TYR A 100 7.17 -10.17 -5.24
CA TYR A 100 7.33 -8.76 -4.89
C TYR A 100 5.99 -8.06 -5.06
N ILE A 101 5.52 -7.43 -3.98
CA ILE A 101 4.20 -6.83 -3.92
C ILE A 101 4.30 -5.34 -3.61
N ALA A 102 3.67 -4.53 -4.45
CA ALA A 102 3.61 -3.08 -4.22
C ALA A 102 2.70 -2.76 -3.06
N THR A 103 3.14 -1.85 -2.20
CA THR A 103 2.36 -1.36 -1.06
C THR A 103 2.70 0.10 -0.80
N PRO A 104 1.71 0.93 -0.45
CA PRO A 104 2.02 2.29 -0.03
C PRO A 104 2.41 2.37 1.45
N ASP A 105 2.22 1.27 2.20
CA ASP A 105 2.51 1.25 3.64
C ASP A 105 3.13 -0.09 4.04
N PRO A 106 4.49 -0.15 4.08
CA PRO A 106 5.16 -1.40 4.47
C PRO A 106 4.92 -1.81 5.93
N PHE A 107 4.40 -0.91 6.77
CA PHE A 107 4.03 -1.26 8.14
C PHE A 107 2.77 -2.10 8.21
N ASP A 108 1.94 -2.04 7.16
CA ASP A 108 0.71 -2.84 7.11
C ASP A 108 1.05 -4.23 6.62
N THR A 109 1.47 -5.09 7.53
CA THR A 109 1.91 -6.44 7.20
C THR A 109 0.77 -7.44 7.12
N LYS A 110 -0.42 -7.08 7.57
CA LYS A 110 -1.54 -8.02 7.61
C LYS A 110 -1.89 -8.55 6.22
N GLY A 111 -2.03 -7.66 5.25
CA GLY A 111 -2.32 -8.07 3.88
C GLY A 111 -1.20 -8.89 3.28
N LEU A 112 0.04 -8.49 3.54
CA LEU A 112 1.19 -9.23 3.04
C LEU A 112 1.23 -10.66 3.59
N ARG A 113 0.90 -10.83 4.87
CA ARG A 113 0.84 -12.16 5.49
C ARG A 113 -0.26 -13.02 4.89
N GLU A 114 -1.41 -12.43 4.64
CA GLU A 114 -2.52 -13.16 4.03
C GLU A 114 -2.15 -13.65 2.63
N ILE A 115 -1.49 -12.80 1.85
CA ILE A 115 -1.04 -13.19 0.52
C ILE A 115 0.03 -14.27 0.59
N GLN A 116 1.00 -14.11 1.50
CA GLN A 116 2.05 -15.11 1.66
C GLN A 116 1.48 -16.47 2.02
N PHE A 117 0.47 -16.49 2.87
CA PHE A 117 -0.21 -17.73 3.24
C PHE A 117 -0.88 -18.37 2.03
N GLN A 118 -1.53 -17.55 1.21
CA GLN A 118 -2.24 -18.05 0.04
C GLN A 118 -1.30 -18.58 -1.04
N VAL A 119 -0.26 -17.82 -1.39
CA VAL A 119 0.63 -18.19 -2.49
C VAL A 119 1.72 -19.16 -2.06
N ARG A 120 1.95 -19.32 -0.78
CA ARG A 120 2.94 -20.24 -0.21
C ARG A 120 4.36 -20.00 -0.70
N MET A 121 4.71 -18.74 -0.86
CA MET A 121 6.08 -18.34 -1.18
C MET A 121 6.40 -17.05 -0.43
N PRO A 122 7.68 -16.76 -0.21
CA PRO A 122 8.04 -15.53 0.46
C PRO A 122 7.53 -14.30 -0.31
N VAL A 123 7.06 -13.31 0.42
CA VAL A 123 6.54 -12.06 -0.11
C VAL A 123 7.43 -10.93 0.36
N GLU A 124 7.86 -10.08 -0.59
CA GLU A 124 8.66 -8.91 -0.28
C GLU A 124 7.87 -7.65 -0.61
N PRO A 125 7.75 -6.72 0.32
CA PRO A 125 7.06 -5.46 0.03
C PRO A 125 7.92 -4.54 -0.81
N VAL A 126 7.28 -3.83 -1.73
CA VAL A 126 7.90 -2.81 -2.56
C VAL A 126 7.15 -1.52 -2.30
N LEU A 127 7.85 -0.49 -1.82
CA LEU A 127 7.22 0.77 -1.47
C LEU A 127 6.91 1.59 -2.71
N VAL A 128 5.67 2.06 -2.81
CA VAL A 128 5.21 2.85 -3.95
C VAL A 128 4.35 4.02 -3.46
N VAL A 129 4.13 4.99 -4.34
CA VAL A 129 3.27 6.13 -4.03
C VAL A 129 1.81 5.68 -4.09
N TYR A 130 1.01 6.11 -3.11
CA TYR A 130 -0.39 5.72 -2.99
C TYR A 130 -1.20 5.95 -4.26
N SER A 131 -1.13 7.15 -4.82
CA SER A 131 -1.91 7.45 -6.03
C SER A 131 -1.51 6.59 -7.21
N LYS A 132 -0.25 6.20 -7.28
CA LYS A 132 0.25 5.38 -8.38
C LYS A 132 -0.28 3.95 -8.29
N ILE A 133 -0.28 3.35 -7.10
CA ILE A 133 -0.81 1.99 -6.96
C ILE A 133 -2.31 1.96 -7.16
N VAL A 134 -3.03 3.00 -6.71
CA VAL A 134 -4.47 3.08 -6.93
C VAL A 134 -4.77 3.12 -8.42
N ALA A 135 -4.08 3.98 -9.17
CA ALA A 135 -4.30 4.11 -10.61
C ALA A 135 -3.98 2.81 -11.35
N LEU A 136 -2.85 2.19 -11.03
CA LEU A 136 -2.46 0.95 -11.69
C LEU A 136 -3.42 -0.19 -11.36
N ARG A 137 -3.83 -0.28 -10.11
CA ARG A 137 -4.77 -1.32 -9.69
C ARG A 137 -6.11 -1.21 -10.41
N GLU A 138 -6.61 0.01 -10.57
CA GLU A 138 -7.85 0.22 -11.30
C GLU A 138 -7.74 -0.22 -12.75
N ARG A 139 -6.61 0.06 -13.38
CA ARG A 139 -6.39 -0.36 -14.78
C ARG A 139 -6.32 -1.88 -14.92
N LEU A 140 -5.76 -2.56 -13.92
CA LEU A 140 -5.54 -4.02 -14.01
C LEU A 140 -6.72 -4.84 -13.49
N LEU A 141 -7.40 -4.35 -12.45
CA LEU A 141 -8.51 -5.08 -11.83
C LEU A 141 -9.89 -4.56 -12.24
N GLY A 142 -9.90 -3.47 -12.99
CA GLY A 142 -11.13 -2.80 -13.37
C GLY A 142 -11.66 -1.90 -12.27
N ASN A 143 -12.57 -1.00 -12.64
CA ASN A 143 -13.23 -0.15 -11.66
C ASN A 143 -14.54 -0.84 -11.22
N PRO A 144 -15.22 -0.31 -10.18
CA PRO A 144 -16.46 -0.93 -9.69
C PRO A 144 -17.55 -1.08 -10.76
N ALA A 145 -17.61 -0.13 -11.70
CA ALA A 145 -18.61 -0.22 -12.78
C ALA A 145 -18.31 -1.39 -13.69
N ASP A 146 -17.03 -1.58 -14.06
CA ASP A 146 -16.63 -2.72 -14.87
C ASP A 146 -16.89 -4.03 -14.17
N ALA A 147 -16.64 -4.08 -12.86
CA ALA A 147 -16.90 -5.28 -12.08
C ALA A 147 -18.40 -5.63 -12.07
N LEU A 148 -19.26 -4.62 -12.01
CA LEU A 148 -20.69 -4.84 -12.08
C LEU A 148 -21.10 -5.42 -13.43
N ILE A 149 -20.54 -4.89 -14.50
CA ILE A 149 -20.83 -5.38 -15.84
C ILE A 149 -20.39 -6.84 -15.98
N GLU A 150 -19.23 -7.16 -15.49
CA GLU A 150 -18.72 -8.53 -15.54
C GLU A 150 -19.59 -9.52 -14.77
N SER A 151 -20.20 -9.07 -13.66
CA SER A 151 -21.02 -9.94 -12.84
C SER A 151 -22.42 -10.16 -13.41
N LEU A 152 -22.80 -9.38 -14.40
CA LEU A 152 -24.07 -9.56 -15.08
C LEU A 152 -23.99 -10.67 -16.12
#